data_dc6a2e05d3935cbd453aa585cb31a77f
#
_entry.id   dc6a2e05d3935cbd453aa585cb31a77f
#
_cell.length_a   1.000
_cell.length_b   1.000
_cell.length_c   1.000
_cell.angle_alpha   90.00
_cell.angle_beta   90.00
_cell.angle_gamma   90.00
#
_symmetry.space_group_name_H-M   'P 1'
#
loop_
_entity.id
_entity.type
_entity.pdbx_description
1 polymer ?
#
loop_
_entity_poly.entity_id
_entity_poly.type
_entity_poly.pdbx_seq_one_letter_code
_entity_poly.pdbx_strand_id
1 'polypeptide(L)'
;MKTVDELTELFRQQGLRVTPQRQAIFGLLHGDDRHPTVEAIYDAARAQMPTISLKTVYQTVNDLAAMGEVVLLDLGTGTYRVDPNVEDEHHHLICTCCGKVRDVPVDLPDVRLPPRYRRGFSVSAVEVNFRGLCDECAAQSS
;
A
#
# COMPACT_ATOMS: atom_id res chain seq x y z
N MET A 1 2.97 -4.31 8.47
CA MET A 1 2.15 -5.52 8.28
C MET A 1 2.77 -6.68 9.06
N LYS A 2 1.95 -7.46 9.70
CA LYS A 2 2.37 -8.64 10.46
C LYS A 2 2.99 -9.72 9.55
N THR A 3 3.65 -10.69 10.17
CA THR A 3 4.19 -11.85 9.45
C THR A 3 3.06 -12.74 8.90
N VAL A 4 3.42 -13.67 8.00
CA VAL A 4 2.46 -14.64 7.43
C VAL A 4 1.76 -15.43 8.53
N ASP A 5 2.50 -15.90 9.53
CA ASP A 5 1.95 -16.71 10.64
C ASP A 5 1.00 -15.87 11.51
N GLU A 6 1.40 -14.65 11.84
CA GLU A 6 0.57 -13.73 12.62
C GLU A 6 -0.72 -13.35 11.86
N LEU A 7 -0.64 -13.11 10.56
CA LEU A 7 -1.82 -12.82 9.73
C LEU A 7 -2.73 -14.03 9.61
N THR A 8 -2.17 -15.22 9.50
CA THR A 8 -2.94 -16.47 9.46
C THR A 8 -3.79 -16.59 10.73
N GLU A 9 -3.19 -16.35 11.89
CA GLU A 9 -3.91 -16.40 13.16
C GLU A 9 -4.95 -15.28 13.27
N LEU A 10 -4.59 -14.07 12.86
CA LEU A 10 -5.50 -12.92 12.87
C LEU A 10 -6.74 -13.18 12.02
N PHE A 11 -6.58 -13.76 10.82
CA PHE A 11 -7.69 -14.10 9.95
C PHE A 11 -8.62 -15.12 10.60
N ARG A 12 -8.06 -16.15 11.25
CA ARG A 12 -8.86 -17.13 12.00
C ARG A 12 -9.65 -16.48 13.12
N GLN A 13 -9.03 -15.59 13.89
CA GLN A 13 -9.69 -14.86 14.97
C GLN A 13 -10.84 -13.99 14.47
N GLN A 14 -10.72 -13.44 13.27
CA GLN A 14 -11.76 -12.62 12.63
C GLN A 14 -12.84 -13.47 11.92
N GLY A 15 -12.74 -14.78 11.98
CA GLY A 15 -13.67 -15.67 11.29
C GLY A 15 -13.47 -15.72 9.78
N LEU A 16 -12.33 -15.22 9.29
CA LEU A 16 -12.01 -15.26 7.88
C LEU A 16 -11.30 -16.55 7.50
N ARG A 17 -11.61 -17.03 6.30
CA ARG A 17 -11.04 -18.27 5.81
C ARG A 17 -9.57 -18.10 5.45
N VAL A 18 -8.71 -18.95 6.01
CA VAL A 18 -7.30 -19.04 5.64
C VAL A 18 -7.14 -20.09 4.54
N THR A 19 -6.52 -19.70 3.44
CA THR A 19 -6.23 -20.58 2.31
C THR A 19 -4.77 -20.44 1.91
N PRO A 20 -4.18 -21.45 1.23
CA PRO A 20 -2.82 -21.31 0.68
C PRO A 20 -2.66 -20.10 -0.24
N GLN A 21 -3.70 -19.73 -0.98
CA GLN A 21 -3.70 -18.55 -1.85
C GLN A 21 -3.55 -17.25 -1.05
N ARG A 22 -4.30 -17.11 0.04
CA ARG A 22 -4.19 -15.94 0.93
C ARG A 22 -2.82 -15.87 1.60
N GLN A 23 -2.29 -17.00 2.05
CA GLN A 23 -0.95 -17.07 2.63
C GLN A 23 0.15 -16.67 1.64
N ALA A 24 0.00 -17.06 0.38
CA ALA A 24 0.92 -16.65 -0.68
C ALA A 24 0.90 -15.13 -0.87
N ILE A 25 -0.28 -14.50 -0.83
CA ILE A 25 -0.43 -13.05 -0.93
C ILE A 25 0.22 -12.36 0.28
N PHE A 26 0.02 -12.87 1.49
CA PHE A 26 0.69 -12.35 2.68
C PHE A 26 2.21 -12.36 2.53
N GLY A 27 2.77 -13.45 2.02
CA GLY A 27 4.21 -13.57 1.79
C GLY A 27 4.74 -12.60 0.75
N LEU A 28 3.97 -12.32 -0.29
CA LEU A 28 4.35 -11.37 -1.34
C LEU A 28 4.35 -9.92 -0.82
N LEU A 29 3.45 -9.60 0.09
CA LEU A 29 3.32 -8.23 0.62
C LEU A 29 4.26 -7.94 1.78
N HIS A 30 4.63 -8.96 2.57
CA HIS A 30 5.44 -8.78 3.76
C HIS A 30 6.81 -8.19 3.40
N GLY A 31 7.08 -6.97 3.89
CA GLY A 31 8.35 -6.29 3.63
C GLY A 31 8.51 -5.70 2.23
N ASP A 32 7.46 -5.71 1.41
CA ASP A 32 7.51 -5.11 0.07
C ASP A 32 7.33 -3.60 0.15
N ASP A 33 8.39 -2.85 -0.16
CA ASP A 33 8.40 -1.39 -0.14
C ASP A 33 8.14 -0.74 -1.50
N ARG A 34 7.84 -1.54 -2.52
CA ARG A 34 7.61 -1.05 -3.90
C ARG A 34 6.22 -0.49 -4.12
N HIS A 35 5.31 -0.61 -3.16
CA HIS A 35 3.91 -0.20 -3.26
C HIS A 35 3.23 -0.81 -4.49
N PRO A 36 3.11 -2.15 -4.56
CA PRO A 36 2.58 -2.81 -5.75
C PRO A 36 1.11 -2.47 -5.97
N THR A 37 0.68 -2.48 -7.24
CA THR A 37 -0.75 -2.49 -7.58
C THR A 37 -1.33 -3.87 -7.28
N VAL A 38 -2.64 -3.97 -7.17
CA VAL A 38 -3.31 -5.27 -6.99
C VAL A 38 -3.02 -6.19 -8.18
N GLU A 39 -2.97 -5.65 -9.38
CA GLU A 39 -2.63 -6.39 -10.60
C GLU A 39 -1.21 -6.93 -10.57
N ALA A 40 -0.24 -6.16 -10.05
CA ALA A 40 1.14 -6.61 -9.89
C ALA A 40 1.24 -7.74 -8.87
N ILE A 41 0.49 -7.66 -7.77
CA ILE A 41 0.39 -8.74 -6.77
C ILE A 41 -0.19 -10.00 -7.42
N TYR A 42 -1.24 -9.85 -8.21
CA TYR A 42 -1.87 -10.95 -8.94
C TYR A 42 -0.87 -11.62 -9.90
N ASP A 43 -0.13 -10.85 -10.67
CA ASP A 43 0.86 -11.40 -11.60
C ASP A 43 1.95 -12.18 -10.86
N ALA A 44 2.44 -11.66 -9.73
CA ALA A 44 3.41 -12.36 -8.90
C ALA A 44 2.82 -13.63 -8.26
N ALA A 45 1.57 -13.58 -7.80
CA ALA A 45 0.88 -14.72 -7.20
C ALA A 45 0.64 -15.83 -8.21
N ARG A 46 0.31 -15.50 -9.45
CA ARG A 46 0.11 -16.48 -10.54
C ARG A 46 1.35 -17.30 -10.83
N ALA A 47 2.54 -16.73 -10.65
CA ALA A 47 3.78 -17.46 -10.85
C ALA A 47 3.93 -18.62 -9.85
N GLN A 48 3.36 -18.48 -8.66
CA GLN A 48 3.38 -19.51 -7.61
C GLN A 48 2.13 -20.39 -7.64
N MET A 49 0.99 -19.80 -7.95
CA MET A 49 -0.33 -20.45 -7.91
C MET A 49 -1.12 -20.09 -9.17
N PRO A 50 -0.93 -20.84 -10.27
CA PRO A 50 -1.51 -20.48 -11.57
C PRO A 50 -3.05 -20.40 -11.59
N THR A 51 -3.74 -21.04 -10.65
CA THR A 51 -5.20 -21.04 -10.56
C THR A 51 -5.78 -19.91 -9.73
N ILE A 52 -4.95 -19.05 -9.13
CA ILE A 52 -5.45 -17.92 -8.34
C ILE A 52 -6.22 -16.95 -9.22
N SER A 53 -7.32 -16.40 -8.71
CA SER A 53 -8.11 -15.40 -9.42
C SER A 53 -7.76 -13.99 -8.95
N LEU A 54 -7.94 -13.01 -9.84
CA LEU A 54 -7.81 -11.59 -9.49
C LEU A 54 -8.79 -11.21 -8.36
N LYS A 55 -10.00 -11.78 -8.38
CA LYS A 55 -10.99 -11.57 -7.32
C LYS A 55 -10.45 -11.98 -5.94
N THR A 56 -9.76 -13.11 -5.84
CA THR A 56 -9.16 -13.57 -4.58
C THR A 56 -8.10 -12.58 -4.09
N VAL A 57 -7.28 -12.03 -4.99
CA VAL A 57 -6.29 -11.02 -4.64
C VAL A 57 -6.96 -9.75 -4.11
N TYR A 58 -7.97 -9.23 -4.81
CA TYR A 58 -8.73 -8.05 -4.36
C TYR A 58 -9.38 -8.28 -3.00
N GLN A 59 -10.04 -9.40 -2.79
CA GLN A 59 -10.68 -9.72 -1.51
C GLN A 59 -9.67 -9.80 -0.38
N THR A 60 -8.53 -10.43 -0.60
CA THR A 60 -7.48 -10.56 0.43
C THR A 60 -6.90 -9.19 0.79
N VAL A 61 -6.59 -8.37 -0.21
CA VAL A 61 -6.08 -7.01 0.01
C VAL A 61 -7.10 -6.14 0.75
N ASN A 62 -8.38 -6.22 0.37
CA ASN A 62 -9.43 -5.48 1.04
C ASN A 62 -9.62 -5.92 2.50
N ASP A 63 -9.54 -7.22 2.77
CA ASP A 63 -9.61 -7.74 4.14
C ASP A 63 -8.41 -7.23 4.98
N LEU A 64 -7.21 -7.24 4.42
CA LEU A 64 -6.02 -6.69 5.07
C LEU A 64 -6.17 -5.20 5.35
N ALA A 65 -6.70 -4.43 4.40
CA ALA A 65 -6.94 -3.00 4.57
C ALA A 65 -7.97 -2.72 5.66
N ALA A 66 -9.05 -3.51 5.70
CA ALA A 66 -10.09 -3.38 6.72
C ALA A 66 -9.55 -3.66 8.13
N MET A 67 -8.55 -4.53 8.26
CA MET A 67 -7.89 -4.83 9.53
C MET A 67 -6.74 -3.88 9.86
N GLY A 68 -6.44 -2.90 9.02
CA GLY A 68 -5.35 -1.95 9.22
C GLY A 68 -3.95 -2.53 9.00
N GLU A 69 -3.83 -3.66 8.32
CA GLU A 69 -2.55 -4.32 8.06
C GLU A 69 -1.85 -3.78 6.80
N VAL A 70 -2.60 -3.21 5.89
CA VAL A 70 -2.10 -2.47 4.74
C VAL A 70 -2.90 -1.19 4.55
N VAL A 71 -2.31 -0.24 3.83
CA VAL A 71 -3.01 0.98 3.39
C VAL A 71 -3.16 0.94 1.88
N LEU A 72 -4.35 1.25 1.39
CA LEU A 72 -4.60 1.42 -0.04
C LEU A 72 -4.36 2.89 -0.39
N LEU A 73 -3.40 3.13 -1.28
CA LEU A 73 -2.98 4.48 -1.66
C LEU A 73 -3.53 4.84 -3.03
N ASP A 74 -4.28 5.94 -3.08
CA ASP A 74 -4.61 6.62 -4.33
C ASP A 74 -3.71 7.86 -4.44
N LEU A 75 -2.64 7.75 -5.20
CA LEU A 75 -1.64 8.80 -5.35
C LEU A 75 -1.80 9.56 -6.66
N GLY A 76 -2.95 9.47 -7.31
CA GLY A 76 -3.24 10.15 -8.56
C GLY A 76 -2.58 9.51 -9.78
N THR A 77 -2.19 8.25 -9.68
CA THR A 77 -1.53 7.50 -10.77
C THR A 77 -2.51 6.66 -11.60
N GLY A 78 -3.80 6.72 -11.27
CA GLY A 78 -4.86 5.98 -11.97
C GLY A 78 -5.14 4.59 -11.41
N THR A 79 -4.30 4.07 -10.53
CA THR A 79 -4.50 2.78 -9.86
C THR A 79 -4.20 2.89 -8.38
N TYR A 80 -4.84 2.02 -7.58
CA TYR A 80 -4.51 1.90 -6.17
C TYR A 80 -3.20 1.14 -5.98
N ARG A 81 -2.39 1.62 -5.05
CA ARG A 81 -1.19 0.95 -4.58
C ARG A 81 -1.41 0.39 -3.20
N VAL A 82 -0.76 -0.72 -2.89
CA VAL A 82 -0.85 -1.38 -1.59
C VAL A 82 0.43 -1.11 -0.80
N ASP A 83 0.28 -0.46 0.35
CA ASP A 83 1.40 -0.17 1.25
C ASP A 83 1.30 -1.03 2.50
N PRO A 84 2.19 -2.01 2.67
CA PRO A 84 2.21 -2.84 3.88
C PRO A 84 2.91 -2.18 5.07
N ASN A 85 3.56 -1.02 4.89
CA ASN A 85 4.20 -0.30 5.97
C ASN A 85 3.18 0.58 6.69
N VAL A 86 2.59 0.07 7.76
CA VAL A 86 1.59 0.76 8.58
C VAL A 86 2.14 1.14 9.96
N GLU A 87 3.40 0.83 10.24
CA GLU A 87 4.01 0.99 11.57
C GLU A 87 4.74 2.31 11.72
N ASP A 88 5.36 2.80 10.65
CA ASP A 88 6.14 4.03 10.65
C ASP A 88 5.43 5.13 9.88
N GLU A 89 5.42 6.34 10.45
CA GLU A 89 5.00 7.51 9.69
C GLU A 89 5.99 7.79 8.57
N HIS A 90 5.47 7.92 7.37
CA HIS A 90 6.30 8.23 6.20
C HIS A 90 5.47 9.00 5.18
N HIS A 91 6.18 9.64 4.26
CA HIS A 91 5.60 10.36 3.14
C HIS A 91 5.96 9.62 1.85
N HIS A 92 5.53 10.13 0.72
CA HIS A 92 5.72 9.44 -0.56
C HIS A 92 6.33 10.35 -1.60
N LEU A 93 7.22 9.78 -2.41
CA LEU A 93 7.75 10.37 -3.63
C LEU A 93 7.18 9.61 -4.82
N ILE A 94 6.55 10.33 -5.75
CA ILE A 94 5.75 9.73 -6.81
C ILE A 94 6.27 10.21 -8.17
N CYS A 95 6.54 9.27 -9.07
CA CYS A 95 6.80 9.60 -10.47
C CYS A 95 5.47 9.82 -11.18
N THR A 96 5.28 11.01 -11.73
CA THR A 96 4.03 11.37 -12.42
C THR A 96 3.89 10.70 -13.80
N CYS A 97 4.96 10.11 -14.31
CA CYS A 97 4.97 9.41 -15.59
C CYS A 97 4.65 7.93 -15.44
N CYS A 98 5.47 7.18 -14.72
CA CYS A 98 5.32 5.72 -14.60
C CYS A 98 4.58 5.27 -13.34
N GLY A 99 4.30 6.17 -12.40
CA GLY A 99 3.60 5.85 -11.15
C GLY A 99 4.47 5.20 -10.08
N LYS A 100 5.80 5.10 -10.28
CA LYS A 100 6.71 4.55 -9.27
C LYS A 100 6.57 5.34 -7.97
N VAL A 101 6.50 4.63 -6.85
CA VAL A 101 6.36 5.22 -5.52
C VAL A 101 7.54 4.79 -4.64
N ARG A 102 8.04 5.73 -3.86
CA ARG A 102 9.10 5.50 -2.88
C ARG A 102 8.69 6.12 -1.54
N ASP A 103 8.95 5.40 -0.46
CA ASP A 103 8.76 5.94 0.88
C ASP A 103 9.81 7.00 1.22
N VAL A 104 9.36 8.06 1.88
CA VAL A 104 10.22 9.14 2.36
C VAL A 104 10.07 9.21 3.88
N PRO A 105 10.94 8.50 4.64
CA PRO A 105 10.85 8.43 6.09
C PRO A 105 11.56 9.62 6.74
N VAL A 106 11.09 10.83 6.46
CA VAL A 106 11.62 12.06 7.05
C VAL A 106 10.56 12.71 7.93
N ASP A 107 11.00 13.22 9.06
CA ASP A 107 10.19 14.08 9.89
C ASP A 107 10.08 15.45 9.21
N LEU A 108 8.89 15.80 8.81
CA LEU A 108 8.65 17.13 8.28
C LEU A 108 8.42 18.10 9.43
N PRO A 109 8.98 19.33 9.36
CA PRO A 109 8.68 20.34 10.34
C PRO A 109 7.17 20.61 10.37
N ASP A 110 6.67 20.96 11.54
CA ASP A 110 5.27 21.21 11.86
C ASP A 110 4.46 21.85 10.72
N VAL A 111 3.80 21.02 9.94
CA VAL A 111 2.75 21.47 9.02
C VAL A 111 1.47 21.49 9.83
N ARG A 112 1.11 22.65 10.35
CA ARG A 112 -0.12 22.83 11.14
C ARG A 112 -1.18 23.49 10.30
N LEU A 113 -2.34 22.89 10.29
CA LEU A 113 -3.51 23.52 9.71
C LEU A 113 -3.95 24.68 10.61
N PRO A 114 -4.00 25.95 10.12
CA PRO A 114 -4.50 27.07 10.93
C PRO A 114 -5.90 26.80 11.46
N PRO A 115 -6.23 27.22 12.71
CA PRO A 115 -7.52 26.92 13.33
C PRO A 115 -8.74 27.29 12.48
N ARG A 116 -8.66 28.35 11.68
CA ARG A 116 -9.76 28.79 10.80
C ARG A 116 -10.14 27.75 9.74
N TYR A 117 -9.20 26.90 9.32
CA TYR A 117 -9.43 25.85 8.34
C TYR A 117 -9.85 24.51 8.97
N ARG A 118 -9.71 24.37 10.28
CA ARG A 118 -10.06 23.12 11.01
C ARG A 118 -11.49 23.08 11.49
N ARG A 119 -12.26 24.13 11.35
CA ARG A 119 -13.62 24.20 11.88
C ARG A 119 -14.48 23.04 11.37
N GLY A 120 -15.06 22.29 12.29
CA GLY A 120 -15.90 21.14 11.96
C GLY A 120 -15.13 19.86 11.65
N PHE A 121 -13.80 19.86 11.81
CA PHE A 121 -12.94 18.69 11.55
C PHE A 121 -12.06 18.37 12.76
N SER A 122 -11.87 17.07 12.97
CA SER A 122 -10.80 16.57 13.84
C SER A 122 -9.69 16.02 12.94
N VAL A 123 -8.57 16.71 12.87
CA VAL A 123 -7.44 16.30 12.02
C VAL A 123 -6.67 15.20 12.71
N SER A 124 -6.54 14.04 12.04
CA SER A 124 -5.86 12.85 12.58
C SER A 124 -4.47 12.63 11.98
N ALA A 125 -4.20 13.13 10.79
CA ALA A 125 -2.93 12.90 10.11
C ALA A 125 -2.64 14.00 9.10
N VAL A 126 -1.35 14.14 8.77
CA VAL A 126 -0.86 14.97 7.68
C VAL A 126 0.04 14.10 6.81
N GLU A 127 -0.23 14.08 5.51
CA GLU A 127 0.59 13.38 4.54
C GLU A 127 1.14 14.39 3.53
N VAL A 128 2.40 14.19 3.12
CA VAL A 128 3.02 15.00 2.08
C VAL A 128 3.45 14.09 0.94
N ASN A 129 3.04 14.43 -0.27
CA ASN A 129 3.42 13.74 -1.47
C ASN A 129 4.32 14.62 -2.31
N PHE A 130 5.52 14.14 -2.62
CA PHE A 130 6.44 14.79 -3.53
C PHE A 130 6.23 14.19 -4.93
N ARG A 131 6.02 15.03 -5.93
CA ARG A 131 5.73 14.60 -7.30
C ARG A 131 6.83 15.09 -8.24
N GLY A 132 7.27 14.22 -9.13
CA GLY A 132 8.29 14.53 -10.11
C GLY A 132 8.48 13.41 -11.11
N LEU A 133 9.66 13.35 -11.73
CA LEU A 133 10.02 12.27 -12.65
C LEU A 133 11.16 11.45 -12.05
N CYS A 134 11.05 10.12 -12.12
CA CYS A 134 12.18 9.26 -11.81
C CYS A 134 13.24 9.37 -12.92
N ASP A 135 14.45 8.93 -12.63
CA ASP A 135 15.58 9.06 -13.57
C ASP A 135 15.30 8.40 -14.93
N GLU A 136 14.66 7.24 -14.92
CA GLU A 136 14.29 6.52 -16.14
C GLU A 136 13.31 7.33 -17.00
N CYS A 137 12.28 7.90 -16.39
CA CYS A 137 11.28 8.71 -17.11
C CYS A 137 11.85 10.06 -17.55
N ALA A 138 12.69 10.68 -16.74
CA ALA A 138 13.36 11.91 -17.12
C ALA A 138 14.29 11.71 -18.32
N ALA A 139 15.00 10.59 -18.41
CA ALA A 139 15.84 10.24 -19.53
C ALA A 139 15.05 10.01 -20.82
N GLN A 140 13.82 9.49 -20.72
CA GLN A 140 12.95 9.24 -21.88
C GLN A 140 12.29 10.51 -22.42
N SER A 141 12.18 11.56 -21.62
CA SER A 141 11.50 12.81 -22.00
C SER A 141 12.39 13.83 -22.68
N SER A 142 13.67 13.55 -22.82
CA SER A 142 14.65 14.45 -23.46
C SER A 142 14.81 14.20 -24.97
#